data_41173d1d88c9b010879da0cbe3e73086
#
_entry.id   41173d1d88c9b010879da0cbe3e73086
#
_cell.length_a   1.000
_cell.length_b   1.000
_cell.length_c   1.000
_cell.angle_alpha   90.00
_cell.angle_beta   90.00
_cell.angle_gamma   90.00
#
_symmetry.space_group_name_H-M   'P 1'
#
loop_
_entity.id
_entity.type
_entity.pdbx_description
1 polymer ?
#
loop_
_entity_poly.entity_id
_entity_poly.type
_entity_poly.pdbx_seq_one_letter_code
_entity_poly.pdbx_strand_id
1 'polypeptide(L)'
;MSKPQTKNRKPLERPLPKSKTGILGLDEITKGGLPTGRPTLICGGPGCGKTLMGIEFVVRGIVQFHEPGVIIAFEEKASELAINVASLGFDLEKLQQEKKLKIDYVHVDKTEIQETGEYDLEGLFIRLTHAIDSIGARRVMLDTIENLFLGLSNQGILRSELRRLFQFLKDKGVTTIVTGEKGEHTLTRQGLEEYVSDCVIMLDHRVTNTISTRLLRVVKYRGTLHGTNEYPFLIDRDGISVLPITSLELGYVVSNEKISSGIPSLDKMLGDGKGFFRGSSILVTGTAGTGKTSIAASMANAVCNRKEKCIFFSFEEPPGQIVRNMRSIGMNLQKHIDNGLLYFHSSRPTLQGLEMHLVDIHKHVKTFKPKLVIFDPITDLSTVGSMSEVKVMLIRLIDFLQTERITVMFTALNKISSEFFQNDEGISSLVDAWISVRDIESNGERNRVLYTMKSRGMQHSSQVREFVITKAGLQLVDVYLGPEGILIGSARESHQLDEVTGEELRNFAESRRNLEIQRKRTVMESKIASLQEEFESLKDKLSRAQQEDDLKKEIITRNREELTNKRNVSNGSERSAGRNKK
;
A
#
# COMPACT_ATOMS: atom_id res chain seq x y z
N MET A 1 -0.68 41.34 -27.10
CA MET A 1 -1.51 40.21 -27.55
C MET A 1 -2.20 39.62 -26.34
N SER A 2 -3.50 39.95 -26.20
CA SER A 2 -4.36 39.56 -25.08
C SER A 2 -4.78 38.10 -25.23
N LYS A 3 -4.59 37.29 -24.13
CA LYS A 3 -5.11 35.90 -24.03
C LYS A 3 -6.64 35.88 -24.13
N PRO A 4 -7.24 34.96 -24.87
CA PRO A 4 -8.71 34.83 -24.91
C PRO A 4 -9.21 34.31 -23.56
N GLN A 5 -10.12 35.07 -22.94
CA GLN A 5 -10.89 34.65 -21.79
C GLN A 5 -11.83 33.52 -22.20
N THR A 6 -11.59 32.31 -21.72
CA THR A 6 -12.54 31.19 -21.79
C THR A 6 -13.74 31.54 -20.93
N LYS A 7 -14.86 31.93 -21.58
CA LYS A 7 -16.16 32.10 -20.95
C LYS A 7 -16.57 30.78 -20.31
N ASN A 8 -16.60 30.75 -18.97
CA ASN A 8 -17.25 29.71 -18.18
C ASN A 8 -18.76 29.69 -18.58
N ARG A 9 -19.11 28.79 -19.51
CA ARG A 9 -20.50 28.43 -19.74
C ARG A 9 -20.95 27.57 -18.54
N LYS A 10 -21.78 28.13 -17.64
CA LYS A 10 -22.54 27.32 -16.69
C LYS A 10 -23.32 26.27 -17.48
N PRO A 11 -23.23 24.98 -17.13
CA PRO A 11 -24.05 23.96 -17.74
C PRO A 11 -25.53 24.31 -17.49
N LEU A 12 -26.37 24.19 -18.50
CA LEU A 12 -27.83 24.20 -18.35
C LEU A 12 -28.21 22.92 -17.58
N GLU A 13 -28.40 23.03 -16.27
CA GLU A 13 -28.58 21.89 -15.38
C GLU A 13 -30.05 21.52 -15.23
N ARG A 14 -30.50 20.57 -16.04
CA ARG A 14 -31.37 19.49 -15.55
C ARG A 14 -30.63 18.19 -15.83
N PRO A 15 -29.87 17.65 -14.89
CA PRO A 15 -29.20 16.33 -15.05
C PRO A 15 -30.28 15.27 -15.27
N LEU A 16 -30.01 14.35 -16.19
CA LEU A 16 -30.88 13.20 -16.44
C LEU A 16 -31.10 12.45 -15.13
N PRO A 17 -32.36 12.25 -14.68
CA PRO A 17 -32.60 11.44 -13.48
C PRO A 17 -32.13 10.01 -13.68
N LYS A 18 -31.48 9.47 -12.65
CA LYS A 18 -30.88 8.13 -12.68
C LYS A 18 -31.43 7.25 -11.57
N SER A 19 -31.73 6.01 -11.91
CA SER A 19 -32.12 4.96 -11.00
C SER A 19 -30.88 4.14 -10.61
N LYS A 20 -30.54 4.14 -9.32
CA LYS A 20 -29.42 3.36 -8.81
C LYS A 20 -29.66 1.87 -9.03
N THR A 21 -28.66 1.15 -9.52
CA THR A 21 -28.78 -0.27 -9.76
C THR A 21 -28.59 -1.09 -8.47
N GLY A 22 -27.77 -0.59 -7.55
CA GLY A 22 -27.33 -1.32 -6.38
C GLY A 22 -26.27 -2.39 -6.68
N ILE A 23 -25.92 -2.59 -7.95
CA ILE A 23 -24.86 -3.50 -8.40
C ILE A 23 -23.52 -2.82 -8.15
N LEU A 24 -22.65 -3.49 -7.41
CA LEU A 24 -21.36 -2.94 -7.01
C LEU A 24 -20.53 -2.51 -8.23
N GLY A 25 -20.07 -1.27 -8.24
CA GLY A 25 -19.26 -0.69 -9.32
C GLY A 25 -20.03 -0.25 -10.56
N LEU A 26 -21.25 -0.77 -10.84
CA LEU A 26 -22.01 -0.38 -12.03
C LEU A 26 -22.51 1.07 -11.94
N ASP A 27 -22.97 1.50 -10.78
CA ASP A 27 -23.39 2.88 -10.56
C ASP A 27 -22.22 3.88 -10.69
N GLU A 28 -21.00 3.47 -10.40
CA GLU A 28 -19.79 4.29 -10.56
C GLU A 28 -19.51 4.56 -12.05
N ILE A 29 -19.48 3.51 -12.90
CA ILE A 29 -19.20 3.64 -14.34
C ILE A 29 -20.32 4.33 -15.11
N THR A 30 -21.56 4.22 -14.63
CA THR A 30 -22.74 4.89 -15.18
C THR A 30 -22.97 6.28 -14.57
N LYS A 31 -22.09 6.71 -13.64
CA LYS A 31 -22.18 8.00 -12.91
C LYS A 31 -23.54 8.20 -12.22
N GLY A 32 -24.00 7.17 -11.50
CA GLY A 32 -25.17 7.23 -10.62
C GLY A 32 -26.32 6.30 -10.96
N GLY A 33 -26.18 5.40 -11.93
CA GLY A 33 -27.19 4.39 -12.26
C GLY A 33 -27.73 4.45 -13.69
N LEU A 34 -28.84 3.77 -13.95
CA LEU A 34 -29.50 3.70 -15.24
C LEU A 34 -30.48 4.88 -15.45
N PRO A 35 -30.84 5.24 -16.71
CA PRO A 35 -31.76 6.35 -16.97
C PRO A 35 -33.17 6.05 -16.42
N THR A 36 -33.64 6.86 -15.46
CA THR A 36 -34.95 6.67 -14.82
C THR A 36 -36.07 6.77 -15.83
N GLY A 37 -37.03 5.84 -15.76
CA GLY A 37 -38.22 5.82 -16.64
C GLY A 37 -37.89 5.54 -18.11
N ARG A 38 -36.75 4.94 -18.40
CA ARG A 38 -36.30 4.64 -19.78
C ARG A 38 -35.75 3.22 -19.90
N PRO A 39 -35.85 2.61 -21.09
CA PRO A 39 -35.29 1.29 -21.35
C PRO A 39 -33.78 1.33 -21.50
N THR A 40 -33.13 0.39 -20.82
CA THR A 40 -31.72 0.01 -20.98
C THR A 40 -31.65 -1.37 -21.59
N LEU A 41 -30.91 -1.51 -22.69
CA LEU A 41 -30.64 -2.78 -23.33
C LEU A 41 -29.36 -3.39 -22.73
N ILE A 42 -29.44 -4.66 -22.31
CA ILE A 42 -28.28 -5.48 -21.95
C ILE A 42 -28.13 -6.57 -23.00
N CYS A 43 -27.06 -6.51 -23.79
CA CYS A 43 -26.80 -7.51 -24.83
C CYS A 43 -25.53 -8.30 -24.57
N GLY A 44 -25.48 -9.53 -25.07
CA GLY A 44 -24.29 -10.40 -24.91
C GLY A 44 -24.55 -11.83 -25.34
N GLY A 45 -23.49 -12.63 -25.40
CA GLY A 45 -23.55 -14.05 -25.74
C GLY A 45 -24.24 -14.92 -24.65
N PRO A 46 -24.45 -16.20 -24.92
CA PRO A 46 -24.94 -17.14 -23.92
C PRO A 46 -24.01 -17.20 -22.69
N GLY A 47 -24.57 -17.34 -21.48
CA GLY A 47 -23.82 -17.52 -20.25
C GLY A 47 -23.01 -16.27 -19.77
N CYS A 48 -23.16 -15.11 -20.43
CA CYS A 48 -22.45 -13.90 -20.01
C CYS A 48 -23.09 -13.18 -18.80
N GLY A 49 -24.30 -13.57 -18.34
CA GLY A 49 -24.95 -13.02 -17.14
C GLY A 49 -26.04 -11.99 -17.37
N LYS A 50 -26.61 -11.89 -18.59
CA LYS A 50 -27.71 -10.93 -18.92
C LYS A 50 -28.90 -11.05 -17.98
N THR A 51 -29.50 -12.23 -17.93
CA THR A 51 -30.66 -12.57 -17.08
C THR A 51 -30.38 -12.24 -15.63
N LEU A 52 -29.21 -12.67 -15.14
CA LEU A 52 -28.79 -12.39 -13.76
C LEU A 52 -28.72 -10.89 -13.46
N MET A 53 -28.10 -10.10 -14.35
CA MET A 53 -27.96 -8.64 -14.16
C MET A 53 -29.34 -7.96 -14.13
N GLY A 54 -30.29 -8.40 -14.96
CA GLY A 54 -31.64 -7.90 -14.95
C GLY A 54 -32.40 -8.24 -13.67
N ILE A 55 -32.31 -9.51 -13.22
CA ILE A 55 -32.92 -9.94 -11.95
C ILE A 55 -32.32 -9.18 -10.79
N GLU A 56 -31.00 -9.07 -10.71
CA GLU A 56 -30.31 -8.36 -9.64
C GLU A 56 -30.70 -6.89 -9.56
N PHE A 57 -30.83 -6.21 -10.71
CA PHE A 57 -31.36 -4.84 -10.76
C PHE A 57 -32.75 -4.72 -10.14
N VAL A 58 -33.66 -5.66 -10.44
CA VAL A 58 -35.01 -5.66 -9.88
C VAL A 58 -34.98 -5.94 -8.39
N VAL A 59 -34.30 -7.01 -7.96
CA VAL A 59 -34.21 -7.45 -6.56
C VAL A 59 -33.56 -6.38 -5.67
N ARG A 60 -32.42 -5.83 -6.09
CA ARG A 60 -31.76 -4.74 -5.34
C ARG A 60 -32.63 -3.48 -5.30
N GLY A 61 -33.40 -3.21 -6.35
CA GLY A 61 -34.40 -2.16 -6.35
C GLY A 61 -35.43 -2.31 -5.23
N ILE A 62 -35.95 -3.51 -5.07
CA ILE A 62 -36.91 -3.83 -4.01
C ILE A 62 -36.27 -3.74 -2.63
N VAL A 63 -35.10 -4.38 -2.45
CA VAL A 63 -34.48 -4.55 -1.12
C VAL A 63 -33.82 -3.26 -0.64
N GLN A 64 -33.10 -2.54 -1.52
CA GLN A 64 -32.29 -1.39 -1.13
C GLN A 64 -32.98 -0.05 -1.32
N PHE A 65 -33.88 0.05 -2.32
CA PHE A 65 -34.49 1.33 -2.70
C PHE A 65 -36.02 1.35 -2.52
N HIS A 66 -36.61 0.22 -2.08
CA HIS A 66 -38.06 0.06 -1.87
C HIS A 66 -38.88 0.33 -3.14
N GLU A 67 -38.33 -0.03 -4.30
CA GLU A 67 -38.97 0.09 -5.61
C GLU A 67 -39.49 -1.27 -6.06
N PRO A 68 -40.83 -1.53 -6.04
CA PRO A 68 -41.40 -2.78 -6.52
C PRO A 68 -41.05 -3.05 -7.98
N GLY A 69 -40.95 -4.33 -8.35
CA GLY A 69 -40.50 -4.70 -9.67
C GLY A 69 -41.29 -5.82 -10.34
N VAL A 70 -41.25 -5.80 -11.68
CA VAL A 70 -41.87 -6.84 -12.54
C VAL A 70 -40.79 -7.51 -13.39
N ILE A 71 -40.84 -8.83 -13.48
CA ILE A 71 -40.00 -9.60 -14.42
C ILE A 71 -40.97 -10.30 -15.40
N ILE A 72 -40.80 -10.02 -16.68
CA ILE A 72 -41.46 -10.74 -17.78
C ILE A 72 -40.43 -11.65 -18.42
N ALA A 73 -40.65 -12.94 -18.30
CA ALA A 73 -39.80 -13.97 -18.88
C ALA A 73 -40.47 -14.61 -20.08
N PHE A 74 -39.74 -14.80 -21.16
CA PHE A 74 -40.24 -15.44 -22.38
C PHE A 74 -39.65 -16.84 -22.62
N GLU A 75 -38.57 -17.19 -21.89
CA GLU A 75 -37.87 -18.50 -22.03
C GLU A 75 -38.07 -19.40 -20.82
N GLU A 76 -37.86 -18.85 -19.62
CA GLU A 76 -37.86 -19.62 -18.37
C GLU A 76 -39.08 -19.34 -17.52
N LYS A 77 -39.61 -20.36 -16.87
CA LYS A 77 -40.72 -20.20 -15.91
C LYS A 77 -40.25 -19.55 -14.61
N ALA A 78 -41.15 -18.92 -13.89
CA ALA A 78 -40.87 -18.27 -12.62
C ALA A 78 -40.18 -19.17 -11.59
N SER A 79 -40.54 -20.44 -11.52
CA SER A 79 -39.91 -21.43 -10.64
C SER A 79 -38.47 -21.75 -11.02
N GLU A 80 -38.17 -21.80 -12.30
CA GLU A 80 -36.81 -22.05 -12.81
C GLU A 80 -35.91 -20.85 -12.53
N LEU A 81 -36.37 -19.63 -12.81
CA LEU A 81 -35.67 -18.40 -12.45
C LEU A 81 -35.36 -18.31 -10.95
N ALA A 82 -36.32 -18.68 -10.09
CA ALA A 82 -36.12 -18.64 -8.65
C ALA A 82 -35.03 -19.64 -8.21
N ILE A 83 -35.00 -20.84 -8.74
CA ILE A 83 -33.95 -21.84 -8.47
C ILE A 83 -32.58 -21.35 -8.96
N ASN A 84 -32.51 -20.80 -10.17
CA ASN A 84 -31.27 -20.37 -10.79
C ASN A 84 -30.55 -19.26 -9.99
N VAL A 85 -31.29 -18.38 -9.30
CA VAL A 85 -30.71 -17.26 -8.55
C VAL A 85 -30.68 -17.46 -7.04
N ALA A 86 -31.28 -18.52 -6.51
CA ALA A 86 -31.28 -18.80 -5.08
C ALA A 86 -29.88 -19.00 -4.51
N SER A 87 -28.95 -19.61 -5.29
CA SER A 87 -27.56 -19.81 -4.92
C SER A 87 -26.77 -18.49 -4.79
N LEU A 88 -27.30 -17.39 -5.34
CA LEU A 88 -26.74 -16.05 -5.31
C LEU A 88 -27.38 -15.16 -4.22
N GLY A 89 -28.18 -15.78 -3.33
CA GLY A 89 -28.81 -15.09 -2.21
C GLY A 89 -30.09 -14.31 -2.58
N PHE A 90 -30.66 -14.51 -3.77
CA PHE A 90 -31.89 -13.84 -4.20
C PHE A 90 -33.12 -14.74 -3.98
N ASP A 91 -33.95 -14.41 -2.99
CA ASP A 91 -35.18 -15.10 -2.67
C ASP A 91 -36.38 -14.45 -3.41
N LEU A 92 -36.62 -14.90 -4.66
CA LEU A 92 -37.68 -14.36 -5.49
C LEU A 92 -39.09 -14.78 -4.97
N GLU A 93 -39.22 -15.95 -4.39
CA GLU A 93 -40.50 -16.45 -3.88
C GLU A 93 -40.99 -15.60 -2.71
N LYS A 94 -40.10 -15.27 -1.76
CA LYS A 94 -40.40 -14.39 -0.65
C LYS A 94 -40.83 -12.99 -1.13
N LEU A 95 -40.12 -12.42 -2.11
CA LEU A 95 -40.47 -11.10 -2.66
C LEU A 95 -41.84 -11.12 -3.37
N GLN A 96 -42.23 -12.21 -4.01
CA GLN A 96 -43.56 -12.37 -4.59
C GLN A 96 -44.64 -12.48 -3.52
N GLN A 97 -44.42 -13.26 -2.44
CA GLN A 97 -45.32 -13.36 -1.30
C GLN A 97 -45.55 -12.00 -0.63
N GLU A 98 -44.50 -11.17 -0.53
CA GLU A 98 -44.56 -9.80 -0.01
C GLU A 98 -45.24 -8.81 -0.99
N LYS A 99 -45.68 -9.25 -2.17
CA LYS A 99 -46.27 -8.43 -3.25
C LYS A 99 -45.36 -7.27 -3.71
N LYS A 100 -44.03 -7.43 -3.57
CA LYS A 100 -43.04 -6.48 -4.02
C LYS A 100 -42.44 -6.84 -5.38
N LEU A 101 -42.55 -8.12 -5.75
CA LEU A 101 -42.14 -8.68 -7.03
C LEU A 101 -43.32 -9.36 -7.71
N LYS A 102 -43.47 -9.18 -9.01
CA LYS A 102 -44.34 -9.98 -9.85
C LYS A 102 -43.54 -10.60 -10.99
N ILE A 103 -43.60 -11.90 -11.15
CA ILE A 103 -42.97 -12.61 -12.27
C ILE A 103 -44.09 -13.14 -13.15
N ASP A 104 -44.09 -12.80 -14.42
CA ASP A 104 -45.04 -13.25 -15.41
C ASP A 104 -44.29 -13.98 -16.54
N TYR A 105 -44.73 -15.22 -16.86
CA TYR A 105 -44.22 -15.99 -17.96
C TYR A 105 -45.13 -15.82 -19.17
N VAL A 106 -44.58 -15.32 -20.26
CA VAL A 106 -45.32 -15.10 -21.51
C VAL A 106 -44.81 -16.06 -22.57
N HIS A 107 -45.62 -17.09 -22.83
CA HIS A 107 -45.36 -18.01 -23.92
C HIS A 107 -45.81 -17.38 -25.25
N VAL A 108 -44.91 -17.31 -26.22
CA VAL A 108 -45.22 -16.81 -27.57
C VAL A 108 -45.30 -18.05 -28.51
N ASP A 109 -46.53 -18.37 -28.94
CA ASP A 109 -46.74 -19.49 -29.87
C ASP A 109 -46.42 -19.09 -31.31
N LYS A 110 -45.49 -19.82 -31.92
CA LYS A 110 -45.03 -19.55 -33.31
C LYS A 110 -46.11 -19.81 -34.35
N THR A 111 -47.05 -20.71 -34.05
CA THR A 111 -48.12 -21.10 -34.97
C THR A 111 -49.18 -20.02 -35.12
N GLU A 112 -49.53 -19.31 -34.03
CA GLU A 112 -50.53 -18.22 -34.10
C GLU A 112 -50.04 -17.05 -34.92
N ILE A 113 -48.74 -16.73 -34.92
CA ILE A 113 -48.16 -15.66 -35.70
C ILE A 113 -48.17 -15.94 -37.21
N GLN A 114 -48.03 -17.20 -37.62
CA GLN A 114 -48.07 -17.58 -39.03
C GLN A 114 -49.46 -17.65 -39.64
N GLU A 115 -50.50 -17.95 -38.84
CA GLU A 115 -51.86 -18.08 -39.29
C GLU A 115 -52.61 -16.75 -39.49
N THR A 116 -52.34 -15.74 -38.67
CA THR A 116 -53.06 -14.46 -38.65
C THR A 116 -52.43 -13.37 -39.51
N GLY A 117 -51.14 -13.47 -39.82
CA GLY A 117 -50.44 -12.48 -40.65
C GLY A 117 -50.27 -11.06 -40.02
N GLU A 118 -50.88 -10.80 -38.90
CA GLU A 118 -50.78 -9.56 -38.12
C GLU A 118 -50.11 -9.87 -36.79
N TYR A 119 -48.92 -9.32 -36.61
CA TYR A 119 -48.23 -9.37 -35.33
C TYR A 119 -48.63 -8.14 -34.50
N ASP A 120 -49.29 -8.38 -33.37
CA ASP A 120 -49.70 -7.33 -32.45
C ASP A 120 -49.21 -7.57 -31.01
N LEU A 121 -48.58 -6.56 -30.43
CA LEU A 121 -48.13 -6.55 -29.03
C LEU A 121 -49.22 -6.11 -28.03
N GLU A 122 -50.48 -5.90 -28.45
CA GLU A 122 -51.56 -5.44 -27.55
C GLU A 122 -51.76 -6.34 -26.35
N GLY A 123 -51.77 -7.65 -26.54
CA GLY A 123 -51.87 -8.64 -25.45
C GLY A 123 -50.71 -8.49 -24.43
N LEU A 124 -49.52 -8.26 -24.89
CA LEU A 124 -48.34 -8.02 -24.02
C LEU A 124 -48.50 -6.68 -23.25
N PHE A 125 -48.99 -5.62 -23.89
CA PHE A 125 -49.19 -4.33 -23.24
C PHE A 125 -50.27 -4.39 -22.16
N ILE A 126 -51.34 -5.14 -22.36
CA ILE A 126 -52.38 -5.38 -21.34
C ILE A 126 -51.76 -6.13 -20.14
N ARG A 127 -51.00 -7.21 -20.38
CA ARG A 127 -50.33 -7.97 -19.31
C ARG A 127 -49.31 -7.13 -18.55
N LEU A 128 -48.48 -6.38 -19.25
CA LEU A 128 -47.50 -5.44 -18.67
C LEU A 128 -48.20 -4.40 -17.81
N THR A 129 -49.26 -3.76 -18.34
CA THR A 129 -50.04 -2.77 -17.61
C THR A 129 -50.61 -3.38 -16.31
N HIS A 130 -51.25 -4.53 -16.39
CA HIS A 130 -51.79 -5.21 -15.21
C HIS A 130 -50.68 -5.61 -14.21
N ALA A 131 -49.52 -6.09 -14.69
CA ALA A 131 -48.43 -6.46 -13.83
C ALA A 131 -47.85 -5.23 -13.09
N ILE A 132 -47.58 -4.15 -13.81
CA ILE A 132 -47.04 -2.89 -13.27
C ILE A 132 -48.03 -2.27 -12.27
N ASP A 133 -49.26 -2.08 -12.67
CA ASP A 133 -50.26 -1.36 -11.88
C ASP A 133 -50.67 -2.15 -10.62
N SER A 134 -50.68 -3.49 -10.66
CA SER A 134 -51.11 -4.35 -9.54
C SER A 134 -50.19 -4.22 -8.29
N ILE A 135 -48.92 -3.90 -8.46
CA ILE A 135 -47.96 -3.74 -7.36
C ILE A 135 -47.30 -2.35 -7.33
N GLY A 136 -47.69 -1.45 -8.22
CA GLY A 136 -47.08 -0.12 -8.36
C GLY A 136 -45.59 -0.22 -8.75
N ALA A 137 -45.27 -1.09 -9.71
CA ALA A 137 -43.89 -1.35 -10.08
C ALA A 137 -43.18 -0.12 -10.63
N ARG A 138 -41.93 0.06 -10.24
CA ARG A 138 -41.02 1.10 -10.77
C ARG A 138 -39.92 0.53 -11.61
N ARG A 139 -39.60 -0.76 -11.44
CA ARG A 139 -38.60 -1.49 -12.20
C ARG A 139 -39.22 -2.61 -13.00
N VAL A 140 -38.79 -2.75 -14.24
CA VAL A 140 -39.25 -3.82 -15.13
C VAL A 140 -38.05 -4.51 -15.75
N MET A 141 -38.12 -5.81 -15.93
CA MET A 141 -37.19 -6.61 -16.71
C MET A 141 -37.96 -7.38 -17.78
N LEU A 142 -37.47 -7.36 -19.00
CA LEU A 142 -37.95 -8.19 -20.13
C LEU A 142 -36.82 -9.11 -20.58
N ASP A 143 -36.99 -10.44 -20.52
CA ASP A 143 -35.95 -11.45 -20.77
C ASP A 143 -36.45 -12.67 -21.56
N THR A 144 -36.03 -12.90 -22.82
CA THR A 144 -35.22 -12.09 -23.73
C THR A 144 -36.11 -11.54 -24.85
N ILE A 145 -35.80 -10.35 -25.35
CA ILE A 145 -36.68 -9.65 -26.30
C ILE A 145 -36.81 -10.36 -27.65
N GLU A 146 -35.79 -11.13 -28.04
CA GLU A 146 -35.77 -11.87 -29.31
C GLU A 146 -36.95 -12.83 -29.44
N ASN A 147 -37.42 -13.40 -28.35
CA ASN A 147 -38.52 -14.35 -28.36
C ASN A 147 -39.87 -13.73 -28.73
N LEU A 148 -40.03 -12.42 -28.49
CA LEU A 148 -41.18 -11.68 -28.95
C LEU A 148 -41.26 -11.57 -30.48
N PHE A 149 -40.15 -11.67 -31.14
CA PHE A 149 -40.02 -11.40 -32.57
C PHE A 149 -39.61 -12.64 -33.40
N LEU A 150 -39.69 -13.82 -32.79
CA LEU A 150 -39.44 -15.07 -33.46
C LEU A 150 -40.50 -15.27 -34.58
N GLY A 151 -40.01 -15.28 -35.82
CA GLY A 151 -40.90 -15.46 -37.00
C GLY A 151 -41.15 -14.18 -37.79
N LEU A 152 -40.82 -13.00 -37.29
CA LEU A 152 -40.87 -11.75 -38.04
C LEU A 152 -39.63 -11.59 -38.94
N SER A 153 -39.80 -11.76 -40.25
CA SER A 153 -38.75 -11.58 -41.24
C SER A 153 -38.60 -10.11 -41.69
N ASN A 154 -39.64 -9.28 -41.47
CA ASN A 154 -39.66 -7.90 -41.93
C ASN A 154 -39.04 -6.95 -40.88
N GLN A 155 -37.81 -6.51 -41.12
CA GLN A 155 -37.10 -5.57 -40.26
C GLN A 155 -37.81 -4.24 -40.03
N GLY A 156 -38.65 -3.78 -40.95
CA GLY A 156 -39.44 -2.52 -40.81
C GLY A 156 -40.52 -2.67 -39.74
N ILE A 157 -41.25 -3.78 -39.77
CA ILE A 157 -42.27 -4.09 -38.75
C ILE A 157 -41.60 -4.27 -37.39
N LEU A 158 -40.54 -5.04 -37.30
CA LEU A 158 -39.77 -5.27 -36.10
C LEU A 158 -39.31 -3.95 -35.45
N ARG A 159 -38.77 -3.04 -36.24
CA ARG A 159 -38.34 -1.72 -35.75
C ARG A 159 -39.51 -0.87 -35.24
N SER A 160 -40.66 -0.96 -35.89
CA SER A 160 -41.88 -0.25 -35.48
C SER A 160 -42.40 -0.73 -34.13
N GLU A 161 -42.50 -2.08 -33.97
CA GLU A 161 -43.01 -2.70 -32.75
C GLU A 161 -42.02 -2.53 -31.57
N LEU A 162 -40.72 -2.63 -31.79
CA LEU A 162 -39.72 -2.28 -30.78
C LEU A 162 -39.84 -0.82 -30.30
N ARG A 163 -40.04 0.11 -31.24
CA ARG A 163 -40.23 1.51 -30.89
C ARG A 163 -41.50 1.72 -30.09
N ARG A 164 -42.57 1.02 -30.46
CA ARG A 164 -43.86 1.07 -29.76
C ARG A 164 -43.74 0.51 -28.34
N LEU A 165 -43.08 -0.61 -28.15
CA LEU A 165 -42.83 -1.20 -26.85
C LEU A 165 -42.00 -0.26 -25.95
N PHE A 166 -40.92 0.30 -26.46
CA PHE A 166 -40.07 1.18 -25.67
C PHE A 166 -40.73 2.51 -25.35
N GLN A 167 -41.58 3.01 -26.24
CA GLN A 167 -42.38 4.20 -25.95
C GLN A 167 -43.45 3.92 -24.87
N PHE A 168 -44.12 2.78 -24.94
CA PHE A 168 -45.06 2.33 -23.91
C PHE A 168 -44.42 2.26 -22.52
N LEU A 169 -43.21 1.68 -22.40
CA LEU A 169 -42.47 1.59 -21.14
C LEU A 169 -42.07 2.98 -20.60
N LYS A 170 -41.73 3.93 -21.50
CA LYS A 170 -41.45 5.32 -21.13
C LYS A 170 -42.70 6.03 -20.64
N ASP A 171 -43.84 5.84 -21.29
CA ASP A 171 -45.12 6.47 -20.93
C ASP A 171 -45.62 5.95 -19.57
N LYS A 172 -45.34 4.69 -19.23
CA LYS A 172 -45.55 4.12 -17.89
C LYS A 172 -44.55 4.63 -16.83
N GLY A 173 -43.49 5.30 -17.23
CA GLY A 173 -42.49 5.87 -16.32
C GLY A 173 -41.64 4.87 -15.58
N VAL A 174 -41.59 3.62 -16.03
CA VAL A 174 -40.83 2.54 -15.40
C VAL A 174 -39.40 2.46 -15.92
N THR A 175 -38.43 2.25 -15.03
CA THR A 175 -37.04 1.99 -15.40
C THR A 175 -36.92 0.52 -15.82
N THR A 176 -36.58 0.30 -17.09
CA THR A 176 -36.65 -1.03 -17.66
C THR A 176 -35.28 -1.55 -18.08
N ILE A 177 -34.96 -2.78 -17.75
CA ILE A 177 -33.89 -3.57 -18.38
C ILE A 177 -34.55 -4.50 -19.40
N VAL A 178 -34.00 -4.49 -20.59
CA VAL A 178 -34.34 -5.42 -21.67
C VAL A 178 -33.08 -6.22 -22.02
N THR A 179 -33.17 -7.53 -21.99
CA THR A 179 -32.03 -8.38 -22.39
C THR A 179 -32.16 -8.78 -23.85
N GLY A 180 -30.99 -8.89 -24.51
CA GLY A 180 -30.90 -9.26 -25.92
C GLY A 180 -29.69 -10.12 -26.21
N GLU A 181 -29.78 -11.00 -27.21
CA GLU A 181 -28.68 -11.84 -27.66
C GLU A 181 -27.73 -11.07 -28.59
N LYS A 182 -26.43 -11.35 -28.46
CA LYS A 182 -25.40 -10.81 -29.35
C LYS A 182 -25.54 -11.40 -30.74
N GLY A 183 -25.47 -10.54 -31.77
CA GLY A 183 -25.37 -10.95 -33.17
C GLY A 183 -23.92 -11.29 -33.56
N GLU A 184 -23.72 -11.93 -34.71
CA GLU A 184 -22.38 -12.29 -35.22
C GLU A 184 -21.50 -11.07 -35.52
N HIS A 185 -22.08 -10.01 -36.11
CA HIS A 185 -21.40 -8.77 -36.48
C HIS A 185 -22.07 -7.50 -35.95
N THR A 186 -23.14 -7.65 -35.16
CA THR A 186 -23.96 -6.58 -34.57
C THR A 186 -24.01 -6.73 -33.06
N LEU A 187 -24.38 -5.67 -32.36
CA LEU A 187 -24.50 -5.72 -30.87
C LEU A 187 -25.62 -6.66 -30.44
N THR A 188 -26.71 -6.69 -31.20
CA THR A 188 -27.86 -7.58 -31.00
C THR A 188 -28.15 -8.40 -32.25
N ARG A 189 -28.87 -9.50 -32.09
CA ARG A 189 -29.14 -10.44 -33.19
C ARG A 189 -29.84 -9.80 -34.39
N GLN A 190 -30.74 -8.84 -34.15
CA GLN A 190 -31.47 -8.13 -35.18
C GLN A 190 -30.82 -6.79 -35.58
N GLY A 191 -29.89 -6.28 -34.78
CA GLY A 191 -29.17 -5.03 -35.04
C GLY A 191 -30.01 -3.77 -34.96
N LEU A 192 -31.17 -3.83 -34.32
CA LEU A 192 -32.14 -2.72 -34.27
C LEU A 192 -32.36 -2.18 -32.87
N GLU A 193 -32.26 -3.01 -31.88
CA GLU A 193 -32.62 -2.74 -30.48
C GLU A 193 -31.72 -1.63 -29.90
N GLU A 194 -30.46 -1.63 -30.26
CA GLU A 194 -29.52 -0.60 -29.81
C GLU A 194 -29.85 0.81 -30.32
N TYR A 195 -30.53 0.93 -31.45
CA TYR A 195 -30.93 2.25 -32.01
C TYR A 195 -32.11 2.86 -31.25
N VAL A 196 -32.95 2.02 -30.67
CA VAL A 196 -34.16 2.46 -29.96
C VAL A 196 -33.90 2.72 -28.49
N SER A 197 -33.01 1.99 -27.87
CA SER A 197 -32.66 2.10 -26.46
C SER A 197 -31.92 3.40 -26.12
N ASP A 198 -32.16 3.92 -24.91
CA ASP A 198 -31.46 5.12 -24.41
C ASP A 198 -30.11 4.80 -23.76
N CYS A 199 -29.96 3.59 -23.20
CA CYS A 199 -28.72 3.05 -22.67
C CYS A 199 -28.50 1.64 -23.23
N VAL A 200 -27.25 1.30 -23.59
CA VAL A 200 -26.86 -0.03 -24.10
C VAL A 200 -25.62 -0.48 -23.36
N ILE A 201 -25.72 -1.63 -22.71
CA ILE A 201 -24.65 -2.31 -21.99
C ILE A 201 -24.36 -3.64 -22.70
N MET A 202 -23.11 -3.83 -23.07
CA MET A 202 -22.61 -5.08 -23.67
C MET A 202 -21.93 -5.91 -22.60
N LEU A 203 -22.32 -7.18 -22.49
CA LEU A 203 -21.64 -8.19 -21.69
C LEU A 203 -20.91 -9.16 -22.61
N ASP A 204 -19.68 -9.45 -22.28
CA ASP A 204 -18.84 -10.38 -23.02
C ASP A 204 -18.22 -11.42 -22.08
N HIS A 205 -18.06 -12.64 -22.56
CA HIS A 205 -17.46 -13.75 -21.82
C HIS A 205 -16.36 -14.34 -22.69
N ARG A 206 -15.10 -14.05 -22.34
CA ARG A 206 -13.92 -14.50 -23.09
C ARG A 206 -13.18 -15.58 -22.32
N VAL A 207 -12.73 -16.58 -23.05
CA VAL A 207 -11.82 -17.60 -22.51
C VAL A 207 -10.50 -17.48 -23.25
N THR A 208 -9.45 -17.14 -22.51
CA THR A 208 -8.08 -17.01 -23.05
C THR A 208 -7.16 -17.87 -22.19
N ASN A 209 -6.39 -18.76 -22.81
CA ASN A 209 -5.47 -19.67 -22.10
C ASN A 209 -6.13 -20.43 -20.94
N THR A 210 -7.32 -21.00 -21.18
CA THR A 210 -8.15 -21.71 -20.20
C THR A 210 -8.74 -20.85 -19.06
N ILE A 211 -8.45 -19.54 -19.04
CA ILE A 211 -8.95 -18.60 -18.04
C ILE A 211 -10.16 -17.86 -18.61
N SER A 212 -11.26 -17.88 -17.86
CA SER A 212 -12.52 -17.20 -18.18
C SER A 212 -12.53 -15.79 -17.59
N THR A 213 -12.82 -14.79 -18.43
CA THR A 213 -12.98 -13.40 -18.00
C THR A 213 -14.29 -12.83 -18.53
N ARG A 214 -15.10 -12.23 -17.64
CA ARG A 214 -16.31 -11.51 -18.01
C ARG A 214 -16.05 -10.01 -18.07
N LEU A 215 -16.50 -9.37 -19.14
CA LEU A 215 -16.29 -7.95 -19.40
C LEU A 215 -17.63 -7.25 -19.65
N LEU A 216 -17.75 -6.04 -19.15
CA LEU A 216 -18.91 -5.16 -19.36
C LEU A 216 -18.44 -3.87 -20.04
N ARG A 217 -19.18 -3.41 -21.03
CA ARG A 217 -18.94 -2.12 -21.69
C ARG A 217 -20.25 -1.34 -21.87
N VAL A 218 -20.25 -0.09 -21.45
CA VAL A 218 -21.35 0.83 -21.75
C VAL A 218 -21.13 1.37 -23.18
N VAL A 219 -21.91 0.87 -24.13
CA VAL A 219 -21.76 1.21 -25.55
C VAL A 219 -22.41 2.56 -25.87
N LYS A 220 -23.51 2.83 -25.19
CA LYS A 220 -24.32 4.03 -25.42
C LYS A 220 -25.01 4.46 -24.13
N TYR A 221 -25.03 5.75 -23.86
CA TYR A 221 -25.84 6.33 -22.77
C TYR A 221 -26.23 7.76 -23.16
N ARG A 222 -27.48 7.97 -23.57
CA ARG A 222 -27.98 9.27 -24.01
C ARG A 222 -28.14 10.23 -22.84
N GLY A 223 -27.63 11.46 -22.97
CA GLY A 223 -27.81 12.54 -22.02
C GLY A 223 -26.91 12.56 -20.82
N THR A 224 -25.87 11.69 -20.77
CA THR A 224 -24.85 11.71 -19.71
C THR A 224 -23.50 11.23 -20.20
N LEU A 225 -22.45 11.66 -19.51
CA LEU A 225 -21.11 11.05 -19.65
C LEU A 225 -21.10 9.68 -18.95
N HIS A 226 -20.37 8.74 -19.51
CA HIS A 226 -20.19 7.40 -18.98
C HIS A 226 -18.79 6.89 -19.29
N GLY A 227 -18.34 5.86 -18.60
CA GLY A 227 -17.11 5.15 -18.95
C GLY A 227 -17.29 4.36 -20.24
N THR A 228 -16.33 4.48 -21.17
CA THR A 228 -16.39 3.85 -22.51
C THR A 228 -15.49 2.62 -22.63
N ASN A 229 -14.71 2.31 -21.57
CA ASN A 229 -13.81 1.18 -21.55
C ASN A 229 -14.54 -0.15 -21.30
N GLU A 230 -13.81 -1.25 -21.43
CA GLU A 230 -14.25 -2.56 -20.95
C GLU A 230 -13.92 -2.67 -19.47
N TYR A 231 -14.90 -3.11 -18.69
CA TYR A 231 -14.82 -3.27 -17.24
C TYR A 231 -14.97 -4.75 -16.89
N PRO A 232 -14.01 -5.37 -16.24
CA PRO A 232 -14.16 -6.74 -15.77
C PRO A 232 -15.20 -6.81 -14.65
N PHE A 233 -15.94 -7.91 -14.61
CA PHE A 233 -16.91 -8.17 -13.55
C PHE A 233 -16.93 -9.64 -13.13
N LEU A 234 -17.29 -9.86 -11.87
CA LEU A 234 -17.42 -11.16 -11.23
C LEU A 234 -18.89 -11.47 -10.96
N ILE A 235 -19.26 -12.74 -11.05
CA ILE A 235 -20.52 -13.28 -10.56
C ILE A 235 -20.19 -14.25 -9.43
N ASP A 236 -20.66 -13.96 -8.24
CA ASP A 236 -20.45 -14.79 -7.05
C ASP A 236 -21.71 -14.86 -6.17
N ARG A 237 -21.57 -15.38 -4.96
CA ARG A 237 -22.70 -15.57 -4.03
C ARG A 237 -23.42 -14.28 -3.63
N ASP A 238 -22.79 -13.14 -3.80
CA ASP A 238 -23.36 -11.82 -3.49
C ASP A 238 -23.92 -11.12 -4.73
N GLY A 239 -23.92 -11.78 -5.89
CA GLY A 239 -24.36 -11.24 -7.17
C GLY A 239 -23.22 -10.75 -8.06
N ILE A 240 -23.45 -9.66 -8.78
CA ILE A 240 -22.50 -9.08 -9.75
C ILE A 240 -21.68 -7.98 -9.10
N SER A 241 -20.38 -8.05 -9.30
CA SER A 241 -19.42 -7.01 -8.89
C SER A 241 -18.62 -6.53 -10.10
N VAL A 242 -18.75 -5.25 -10.45
CA VAL A 242 -18.06 -4.62 -11.57
C VAL A 242 -16.88 -3.80 -11.07
N LEU A 243 -15.75 -3.85 -11.76
CA LEU A 243 -14.55 -3.11 -11.41
C LEU A 243 -14.49 -1.76 -12.16
N PRO A 244 -14.65 -0.60 -11.51
CA PRO A 244 -14.73 0.70 -12.17
C PRO A 244 -13.37 1.37 -12.46
N ILE A 245 -12.24 0.68 -12.29
CA ILE A 245 -10.87 1.25 -12.17
C ILE A 245 -10.29 1.86 -13.47
N THR A 246 -11.05 1.98 -14.55
CA THR A 246 -10.50 2.54 -15.80
C THR A 246 -10.58 4.07 -15.90
N SER A 247 -11.07 4.76 -14.88
CA SER A 247 -11.33 6.22 -14.88
C SER A 247 -10.75 6.97 -13.67
N LEU A 248 -9.72 6.44 -13.03
CA LEU A 248 -9.09 7.13 -11.89
C LEU A 248 -8.32 8.35 -12.39
N GLU A 249 -8.80 9.54 -12.04
CA GLU A 249 -8.05 10.79 -12.19
C GLU A 249 -6.95 10.83 -11.12
N LEU A 250 -5.73 11.28 -11.47
CA LEU A 250 -4.58 11.45 -10.54
C LEU A 250 -4.81 12.54 -9.46
N GLY A 251 -6.04 12.73 -9.02
CA GLY A 251 -6.47 13.80 -8.13
C GLY A 251 -6.66 13.40 -6.66
N TYR A 252 -5.91 12.44 -6.12
CA TYR A 252 -6.05 12.04 -4.72
C TYR A 252 -5.35 13.01 -3.74
N VAL A 253 -5.95 13.19 -2.57
CA VAL A 253 -5.39 14.04 -1.50
C VAL A 253 -4.30 13.26 -0.77
N VAL A 254 -3.07 13.77 -0.83
CA VAL A 254 -1.90 13.19 -0.15
C VAL A 254 -1.99 13.42 1.35
N SER A 255 -1.72 12.38 2.15
CA SER A 255 -1.67 12.46 3.62
C SER A 255 -0.25 12.64 4.13
N ASN A 256 -0.06 13.53 5.10
CA ASN A 256 1.20 13.69 5.83
C ASN A 256 1.30 12.79 7.07
N GLU A 257 0.24 12.04 7.39
CA GLU A 257 0.24 11.12 8.50
C GLU A 257 1.17 9.94 8.23
N LYS A 258 1.77 9.41 9.30
CA LYS A 258 2.68 8.27 9.24
C LYS A 258 2.04 7.00 9.79
N ILE A 259 2.53 5.87 9.27
CA ILE A 259 2.15 4.53 9.69
C ILE A 259 3.41 3.72 10.00
N SER A 260 3.52 3.21 11.22
CA SER A 260 4.65 2.40 11.65
C SER A 260 4.66 1.03 10.96
N SER A 261 5.84 0.55 10.61
CA SER A 261 6.08 -0.82 10.12
C SER A 261 5.87 -1.90 11.20
N GLY A 262 5.78 -1.51 12.47
CA GLY A 262 5.80 -2.43 13.60
C GLY A 262 7.21 -2.89 14.01
N ILE A 263 8.24 -2.39 13.34
CA ILE A 263 9.65 -2.66 13.61
C ILE A 263 10.32 -1.30 13.92
N PRO A 264 10.49 -0.94 15.21
CA PRO A 264 10.98 0.39 15.59
C PRO A 264 12.34 0.75 14.98
N SER A 265 13.21 -0.25 14.82
CA SER A 265 14.53 -0.05 14.19
C SER A 265 14.41 0.22 12.68
N LEU A 266 13.42 -0.34 11.97
CA LEU A 266 13.12 -0.02 10.58
C LEU A 266 12.52 1.39 10.45
N ASP A 267 11.59 1.72 11.34
CA ASP A 267 10.97 3.05 11.34
C ASP A 267 12.04 4.16 11.51
N LYS A 268 13.07 3.94 12.35
CA LYS A 268 14.21 4.85 12.51
C LYS A 268 15.04 5.05 11.24
N MET A 269 15.03 4.11 10.32
CA MET A 269 15.71 4.26 9.02
C MET A 269 14.91 5.15 8.05
N LEU A 270 13.65 5.50 8.37
CA LEU A 270 12.71 6.22 7.53
C LEU A 270 12.44 7.62 8.09
N GLY A 271 13.23 8.59 7.66
CA GLY A 271 13.02 10.01 7.94
C GLY A 271 12.97 10.36 9.43
N ASP A 272 11.79 10.70 9.92
CA ASP A 272 11.56 11.11 11.31
C ASP A 272 11.35 9.95 12.31
N GLY A 273 11.57 8.72 11.88
CA GLY A 273 11.44 7.53 12.72
C GLY A 273 10.01 7.06 13.00
N LYS A 274 9.02 7.60 12.28
CA LYS A 274 7.59 7.24 12.48
C LYS A 274 7.06 6.25 11.44
N GLY A 275 7.91 5.77 10.53
CA GLY A 275 7.55 4.83 9.47
C GLY A 275 7.15 5.49 8.15
N PHE A 276 6.24 4.87 7.40
CA PHE A 276 5.84 5.26 6.05
C PHE A 276 4.73 6.32 6.06
N PHE A 277 4.51 7.01 4.95
CA PHE A 277 3.31 7.82 4.77
C PHE A 277 2.06 6.94 4.62
N ARG A 278 0.93 7.36 5.20
CA ARG A 278 -0.36 6.70 4.97
C ARG A 278 -0.81 6.85 3.53
N GLY A 279 -1.34 5.78 2.96
CA GLY A 279 -1.74 5.72 1.55
C GLY A 279 -0.57 5.49 0.60
N SER A 280 0.66 5.27 1.10
CA SER A 280 1.79 4.90 0.24
C SER A 280 1.80 3.42 -0.12
N SER A 281 2.47 3.14 -1.24
CA SER A 281 2.77 1.79 -1.71
C SER A 281 4.18 1.37 -1.33
N ILE A 282 4.30 0.22 -0.67
CA ILE A 282 5.54 -0.32 -0.10
C ILE A 282 5.84 -1.66 -0.77
N LEU A 283 7.07 -1.86 -1.23
CA LEU A 283 7.55 -3.12 -1.80
C LEU A 283 8.64 -3.70 -0.90
N VAL A 284 8.51 -4.98 -0.53
CA VAL A 284 9.51 -5.75 0.19
C VAL A 284 9.99 -6.89 -0.69
N THR A 285 11.25 -6.83 -1.13
CA THR A 285 11.85 -7.85 -1.99
C THR A 285 12.89 -8.68 -1.26
N GLY A 286 13.06 -9.93 -1.70
CA GLY A 286 14.09 -10.82 -1.17
C GLY A 286 13.91 -12.26 -1.65
N THR A 287 14.92 -13.10 -1.45
CA THR A 287 14.87 -14.55 -1.74
C THR A 287 13.89 -15.27 -0.82
N ALA A 288 13.58 -16.53 -1.11
CA ALA A 288 12.75 -17.36 -0.23
C ALA A 288 13.41 -17.49 1.15
N GLY A 289 12.61 -17.45 2.23
CA GLY A 289 13.10 -17.62 3.60
C GLY A 289 13.75 -16.38 4.24
N THR A 290 13.86 -15.25 3.56
CA THR A 290 14.48 -14.02 4.11
C THR A 290 13.62 -13.29 5.14
N GLY A 291 12.33 -13.65 5.33
CA GLY A 291 11.46 -13.05 6.34
C GLY A 291 10.53 -11.94 5.82
N LYS A 292 10.27 -11.88 4.50
CA LYS A 292 9.33 -10.91 3.88
C LYS A 292 7.94 -10.96 4.51
N THR A 293 7.36 -12.16 4.61
CA THR A 293 6.06 -12.41 5.25
C THR A 293 6.06 -11.96 6.71
N SER A 294 7.19 -12.12 7.43
CA SER A 294 7.32 -11.66 8.82
C SER A 294 7.29 -10.12 8.92
N ILE A 295 7.93 -9.41 7.99
CA ILE A 295 7.87 -7.94 7.91
C ILE A 295 6.42 -7.49 7.64
N ALA A 296 5.75 -8.12 6.68
CA ALA A 296 4.37 -7.83 6.34
C ALA A 296 3.42 -8.08 7.53
N ALA A 297 3.60 -9.21 8.22
CA ALA A 297 2.85 -9.56 9.42
C ALA A 297 3.10 -8.61 10.59
N SER A 298 4.34 -8.12 10.75
CA SER A 298 4.66 -7.11 11.77
C SER A 298 3.89 -5.81 11.54
N MET A 299 3.81 -5.34 10.29
CA MET A 299 3.02 -4.17 9.94
C MET A 299 1.52 -4.39 10.17
N ALA A 300 0.98 -5.57 9.79
CA ALA A 300 -0.40 -5.95 10.08
C ALA A 300 -0.69 -5.91 11.59
N ASN A 301 0.19 -6.53 12.39
CA ASN A 301 0.08 -6.54 13.85
C ASN A 301 0.08 -5.12 14.44
N ALA A 302 0.97 -4.25 13.97
CA ALA A 302 1.06 -2.85 14.42
C ALA A 302 -0.20 -2.04 14.08
N VAL A 303 -0.76 -2.24 12.89
CA VAL A 303 -2.01 -1.60 12.45
C VAL A 303 -3.19 -2.07 13.30
N CYS A 304 -3.32 -3.38 13.48
CA CYS A 304 -4.41 -3.96 14.27
C CYS A 304 -4.32 -3.60 15.77
N ASN A 305 -3.11 -3.45 16.32
CA ASN A 305 -2.93 -2.94 17.69
C ASN A 305 -3.44 -1.49 17.86
N ARG A 306 -3.47 -0.69 16.80
CA ARG A 306 -4.10 0.65 16.79
C ARG A 306 -5.62 0.60 16.53
N LYS A 307 -6.23 -0.61 16.54
CA LYS A 307 -7.66 -0.84 16.25
C LYS A 307 -8.04 -0.46 14.81
N GLU A 308 -7.09 -0.48 13.89
CA GLU A 308 -7.30 -0.27 12.47
C GLU A 308 -7.41 -1.62 11.75
N LYS A 309 -8.24 -1.68 10.70
CA LYS A 309 -8.48 -2.90 9.95
C LYS A 309 -7.38 -3.16 8.93
N CYS A 310 -7.00 -4.43 8.75
CA CYS A 310 -6.03 -4.91 7.78
C CYS A 310 -6.57 -6.09 6.99
N ILE A 311 -6.36 -6.08 5.67
CA ILE A 311 -6.57 -7.28 4.83
C ILE A 311 -5.21 -7.82 4.42
N PHE A 312 -5.06 -9.15 4.54
CA PHE A 312 -3.86 -9.88 4.12
C PHE A 312 -4.24 -10.86 3.01
N PHE A 313 -3.89 -10.54 1.76
CA PHE A 313 -4.01 -11.44 0.63
C PHE A 313 -2.78 -12.35 0.59
N SER A 314 -2.99 -13.65 0.79
CA SER A 314 -1.93 -14.67 0.75
C SER A 314 -2.12 -15.55 -0.49
N PHE A 315 -1.12 -15.59 -1.35
CA PHE A 315 -1.14 -16.37 -2.59
C PHE A 315 -0.38 -17.71 -2.48
N GLU A 316 0.49 -17.85 -1.48
CA GLU A 316 1.36 -19.02 -1.30
C GLU A 316 1.00 -19.82 -0.05
N GLU A 317 0.91 -19.16 1.12
CA GLU A 317 0.71 -19.83 2.41
C GLU A 317 -0.74 -19.71 2.92
N PRO A 318 -1.31 -20.79 3.49
CA PRO A 318 -2.62 -20.71 4.13
C PRO A 318 -2.58 -19.89 5.42
N PRO A 319 -3.66 -19.19 5.80
CA PRO A 319 -3.71 -18.29 6.97
C PRO A 319 -3.26 -18.94 8.27
N GLY A 320 -3.68 -20.20 8.53
CA GLY A 320 -3.29 -20.93 9.75
C GLY A 320 -1.79 -21.17 9.87
N GLN A 321 -1.08 -21.32 8.75
CA GLN A 321 0.37 -21.46 8.72
C GLN A 321 1.06 -20.15 9.06
N ILE A 322 0.62 -19.04 8.45
CA ILE A 322 1.15 -17.70 8.76
C ILE A 322 0.94 -17.37 10.24
N VAL A 323 -0.27 -17.58 10.78
CA VAL A 323 -0.60 -17.32 12.19
C VAL A 323 0.30 -18.14 13.12
N ARG A 324 0.48 -19.45 12.85
CA ARG A 324 1.35 -20.34 13.62
C ARG A 324 2.81 -19.86 13.57
N ASN A 325 3.32 -19.55 12.37
CA ASN A 325 4.69 -19.09 12.17
C ASN A 325 4.95 -17.77 12.90
N MET A 326 4.02 -16.83 12.84
CA MET A 326 4.15 -15.54 13.54
C MET A 326 4.08 -15.66 15.05
N ARG A 327 3.29 -16.62 15.57
CA ARG A 327 3.26 -16.90 17.02
C ARG A 327 4.63 -17.37 17.53
N SER A 328 5.40 -18.13 16.76
CA SER A 328 6.75 -18.60 17.16
C SER A 328 7.76 -17.46 17.36
N ILE A 329 7.51 -16.31 16.76
CA ILE A 329 8.35 -15.09 16.86
C ILE A 329 7.67 -13.99 17.70
N GLY A 330 6.72 -14.36 18.58
CA GLY A 330 6.08 -13.45 19.52
C GLY A 330 4.93 -12.59 18.99
N MET A 331 4.48 -12.81 17.75
CA MET A 331 3.36 -12.07 17.16
C MET A 331 2.06 -12.90 17.19
N ASN A 332 1.07 -12.46 17.97
CA ASN A 332 -0.24 -13.13 18.07
C ASN A 332 -1.26 -12.50 17.12
N LEU A 333 -1.27 -12.96 15.86
CA LEU A 333 -2.23 -12.50 14.86
C LEU A 333 -3.64 -13.04 15.09
N GLN A 334 -3.80 -14.19 15.76
CA GLN A 334 -5.11 -14.78 16.03
C GLN A 334 -6.02 -13.81 16.79
N LYS A 335 -5.49 -13.11 17.79
CA LYS A 335 -6.22 -12.08 18.54
C LYS A 335 -6.87 -11.02 17.63
N HIS A 336 -6.21 -10.65 16.55
CA HIS A 336 -6.72 -9.64 15.63
C HIS A 336 -7.78 -10.19 14.67
N ILE A 337 -7.67 -11.48 14.31
CA ILE A 337 -8.70 -12.20 13.55
C ILE A 337 -9.98 -12.30 14.38
N ASP A 338 -9.88 -12.75 15.63
CA ASP A 338 -11.00 -12.92 16.54
C ASP A 338 -11.73 -11.59 16.82
N ASN A 339 -11.00 -10.48 16.83
CA ASN A 339 -11.54 -9.12 17.00
C ASN A 339 -12.08 -8.50 15.69
N GLY A 340 -12.04 -9.20 14.56
CA GLY A 340 -12.48 -8.68 13.26
C GLY A 340 -11.64 -7.52 12.71
N LEU A 341 -10.39 -7.36 13.17
CA LEU A 341 -9.45 -6.35 12.70
C LEU A 341 -8.54 -6.85 11.58
N LEU A 342 -8.20 -8.14 11.59
CA LEU A 342 -7.38 -8.78 10.56
C LEU A 342 -8.24 -9.77 9.77
N TYR A 343 -8.33 -9.58 8.46
CA TYR A 343 -8.98 -10.50 7.55
C TYR A 343 -7.96 -11.10 6.59
N PHE A 344 -7.89 -12.43 6.55
CA PHE A 344 -7.09 -13.16 5.58
C PHE A 344 -7.95 -13.60 4.39
N HIS A 345 -7.50 -13.26 3.20
CA HIS A 345 -8.00 -13.83 1.95
C HIS A 345 -6.88 -14.67 1.32
N SER A 346 -7.09 -15.98 1.26
CA SER A 346 -6.11 -16.90 0.66
C SER A 346 -6.69 -17.52 -0.60
N SER A 347 -6.03 -17.33 -1.71
CA SER A 347 -6.40 -17.91 -3.00
C SER A 347 -5.16 -18.20 -3.85
N ARG A 348 -5.17 -19.30 -4.59
CA ARG A 348 -4.11 -19.56 -5.58
C ARG A 348 -4.34 -18.68 -6.80
N PRO A 349 -3.33 -17.94 -7.33
CA PRO A 349 -3.52 -17.09 -8.50
C PRO A 349 -4.05 -17.84 -9.73
N THR A 350 -3.66 -19.11 -9.90
CA THR A 350 -4.05 -19.94 -11.04
C THR A 350 -5.56 -20.27 -11.13
N LEU A 351 -6.34 -19.93 -10.11
CA LEU A 351 -7.80 -20.18 -10.10
C LEU A 351 -8.57 -19.16 -10.95
N GLN A 352 -8.02 -17.97 -11.17
CA GLN A 352 -8.70 -16.85 -11.84
C GLN A 352 -7.70 -16.03 -12.66
N GLY A 353 -8.20 -15.29 -13.66
CA GLY A 353 -7.39 -14.31 -14.38
C GLY A 353 -7.09 -13.05 -13.57
N LEU A 354 -6.08 -12.29 -13.97
CA LEU A 354 -5.64 -11.06 -13.30
C LEU A 354 -6.77 -10.06 -13.07
N GLU A 355 -7.63 -9.88 -14.05
CA GLU A 355 -8.77 -8.95 -13.97
C GLU A 355 -9.80 -9.41 -12.92
N MET A 356 -9.99 -10.72 -12.77
CA MET A 356 -10.90 -11.26 -11.77
C MET A 356 -10.33 -11.14 -10.35
N HIS A 357 -9.01 -11.34 -10.18
CA HIS A 357 -8.34 -11.02 -8.91
C HIS A 357 -8.53 -9.55 -8.52
N LEU A 358 -8.44 -8.64 -9.49
CA LEU A 358 -8.61 -7.21 -9.24
C LEU A 358 -10.06 -6.87 -8.79
N VAL A 359 -11.07 -7.51 -9.40
CA VAL A 359 -12.48 -7.36 -8.97
C VAL A 359 -12.68 -7.87 -7.55
N ASP A 360 -12.15 -9.06 -7.24
CA ASP A 360 -12.27 -9.68 -5.93
C ASP A 360 -11.58 -8.83 -4.84
N ILE A 361 -10.38 -8.35 -5.11
CA ILE A 361 -9.67 -7.41 -4.23
C ILE A 361 -10.51 -6.15 -3.98
N HIS A 362 -11.03 -5.54 -5.05
CA HIS A 362 -11.87 -4.34 -4.96
C HIS A 362 -13.10 -4.58 -4.08
N LYS A 363 -13.79 -5.71 -4.27
CA LYS A 363 -14.95 -6.12 -3.47
C LYS A 363 -14.59 -6.24 -1.99
N HIS A 364 -13.52 -6.97 -1.66
CA HIS A 364 -13.09 -7.15 -0.28
C HIS A 364 -12.70 -5.82 0.38
N VAL A 365 -11.99 -4.94 -0.33
CA VAL A 365 -11.59 -3.62 0.17
C VAL A 365 -12.81 -2.74 0.44
N LYS A 366 -13.77 -2.67 -0.48
CA LYS A 366 -15.00 -1.86 -0.32
C LYS A 366 -15.88 -2.37 0.83
N THR A 367 -15.95 -3.68 1.03
CA THR A 367 -16.76 -4.30 2.09
C THR A 367 -16.11 -4.16 3.46
N PHE A 368 -14.83 -4.49 3.58
CA PHE A 368 -14.11 -4.52 4.86
C PHE A 368 -13.60 -3.15 5.31
N LYS A 369 -13.30 -2.24 4.36
CA LYS A 369 -12.78 -0.87 4.57
C LYS A 369 -11.48 -0.85 5.39
N PRO A 370 -10.42 -1.51 4.94
CA PRO A 370 -9.14 -1.58 5.64
C PRO A 370 -8.40 -0.25 5.61
N LYS A 371 -7.38 -0.12 6.47
CA LYS A 371 -6.37 0.95 6.43
C LYS A 371 -5.01 0.45 5.90
N LEU A 372 -4.81 -0.85 5.91
CA LEU A 372 -3.66 -1.52 5.35
C LEU A 372 -4.13 -2.73 4.53
N VAL A 373 -3.54 -2.90 3.35
CA VAL A 373 -3.69 -4.10 2.53
C VAL A 373 -2.32 -4.68 2.25
N ILE A 374 -2.17 -5.99 2.39
CA ILE A 374 -0.93 -6.73 2.17
C ILE A 374 -1.15 -7.76 1.06
N PHE A 375 -0.20 -7.88 0.15
CA PHE A 375 -0.16 -8.92 -0.89
C PHE A 375 1.13 -9.73 -0.77
N ASP A 376 1.02 -11.03 -0.52
CA ASP A 376 2.17 -11.89 -0.20
C ASP A 376 2.09 -13.27 -0.89
N PRO A 377 2.98 -13.52 -1.88
CA PRO A 377 3.77 -12.60 -2.68
C PRO A 377 3.09 -12.23 -4.02
N ILE A 378 3.32 -11.02 -4.55
CA ILE A 378 2.78 -10.59 -5.86
C ILE A 378 3.44 -11.29 -7.06
N THR A 379 4.62 -11.87 -6.87
CA THR A 379 5.32 -12.62 -7.93
C THR A 379 4.52 -13.78 -8.48
N ASP A 380 3.63 -14.36 -7.68
CA ASP A 380 2.81 -15.50 -8.08
C ASP A 380 1.74 -15.13 -9.11
N LEU A 381 1.36 -13.85 -9.19
CA LEU A 381 0.46 -13.33 -10.24
C LEU A 381 1.04 -13.49 -11.66
N SER A 382 2.36 -13.59 -11.79
CA SER A 382 3.02 -13.85 -13.07
C SER A 382 2.74 -15.25 -13.66
N THR A 383 2.12 -16.14 -12.87
CA THR A 383 1.70 -17.47 -13.34
C THR A 383 0.42 -17.43 -14.19
N VAL A 384 -0.35 -16.33 -14.13
CA VAL A 384 -1.67 -16.19 -14.77
C VAL A 384 -1.73 -15.06 -15.80
N GLY A 385 -0.65 -14.33 -16.00
CA GLY A 385 -0.53 -13.27 -17.00
C GLY A 385 0.90 -12.93 -17.34
N SER A 386 1.07 -12.21 -18.44
CA SER A 386 2.37 -11.65 -18.81
C SER A 386 2.81 -10.57 -17.80
N MET A 387 4.11 -10.28 -17.77
CA MET A 387 4.67 -9.24 -16.91
C MET A 387 4.05 -7.86 -17.15
N SER A 388 3.76 -7.57 -18.42
CA SER A 388 3.09 -6.32 -18.81
C SER A 388 1.69 -6.23 -18.24
N GLU A 389 0.92 -7.31 -18.28
CA GLU A 389 -0.43 -7.38 -17.71
C GLU A 389 -0.42 -7.27 -16.20
N VAL A 390 0.50 -7.96 -15.52
CA VAL A 390 0.69 -7.83 -14.06
C VAL A 390 1.04 -6.39 -13.68
N LYS A 391 1.94 -5.74 -14.43
CA LYS A 391 2.30 -4.33 -14.21
C LYS A 391 1.09 -3.41 -14.35
N VAL A 392 0.29 -3.56 -15.41
CA VAL A 392 -0.93 -2.77 -15.63
C VAL A 392 -1.94 -3.01 -14.50
N MET A 393 -2.12 -4.26 -14.07
CA MET A 393 -2.96 -4.60 -12.93
C MET A 393 -2.48 -3.90 -11.65
N LEU A 394 -1.18 -3.94 -11.35
CA LEU A 394 -0.60 -3.30 -10.16
C LEU A 394 -0.74 -1.78 -10.18
N ILE A 395 -0.59 -1.13 -11.35
CA ILE A 395 -0.85 0.31 -11.49
C ILE A 395 -2.29 0.62 -11.08
N ARG A 396 -3.26 -0.08 -11.65
CA ARG A 396 -4.69 0.11 -11.34
C ARG A 396 -4.99 -0.14 -9.86
N LEU A 397 -4.37 -1.18 -9.29
CA LEU A 397 -4.54 -1.53 -7.88
C LEU A 397 -3.96 -0.46 -6.95
N ILE A 398 -2.75 0.03 -7.22
CA ILE A 398 -2.11 1.10 -6.45
C ILE A 398 -2.95 2.37 -6.52
N ASP A 399 -3.36 2.79 -7.71
CA ASP A 399 -4.19 4.00 -7.89
C ASP A 399 -5.52 3.88 -7.13
N PHE A 400 -6.18 2.72 -7.18
CA PHE A 400 -7.40 2.46 -6.41
C PHE A 400 -7.17 2.60 -4.90
N LEU A 401 -6.14 1.93 -4.36
CA LEU A 401 -5.86 1.94 -2.93
C LEU A 401 -5.42 3.33 -2.44
N GLN A 402 -4.65 4.06 -3.24
CA GLN A 402 -4.27 5.45 -2.93
C GLN A 402 -5.47 6.40 -2.93
N THR A 403 -6.40 6.24 -3.86
CA THR A 403 -7.66 7.01 -3.89
C THR A 403 -8.50 6.78 -2.63
N GLU A 404 -8.53 5.54 -2.13
CA GLU A 404 -9.19 5.18 -0.87
C GLU A 404 -8.35 5.52 0.38
N ARG A 405 -7.15 6.11 0.22
CA ARG A 405 -6.17 6.42 1.29
C ARG A 405 -5.77 5.18 2.10
N ILE A 406 -5.61 4.07 1.43
CA ILE A 406 -5.22 2.79 2.00
C ILE A 406 -3.74 2.56 1.73
N THR A 407 -2.97 2.29 2.79
CA THR A 407 -1.57 1.88 2.64
C THR A 407 -1.50 0.47 2.10
N VAL A 408 -0.61 0.22 1.15
CA VAL A 408 -0.42 -1.12 0.59
C VAL A 408 1.01 -1.60 0.73
N MET A 409 1.17 -2.86 1.12
CA MET A 409 2.46 -3.54 1.14
C MET A 409 2.45 -4.75 0.21
N PHE A 410 3.40 -4.80 -0.68
CA PHE A 410 3.66 -5.92 -1.57
C PHE A 410 4.93 -6.65 -1.12
N THR A 411 4.90 -7.96 -1.06
CA THR A 411 6.12 -8.77 -1.00
C THR A 411 6.39 -9.40 -2.35
N ALA A 412 7.65 -9.58 -2.68
CA ALA A 412 8.04 -10.16 -3.95
C ALA A 412 9.30 -11.02 -3.82
N LEU A 413 9.32 -12.15 -4.53
CA LEU A 413 10.46 -13.04 -4.61
C LEU A 413 11.50 -12.48 -5.59
N ASN A 414 12.74 -12.31 -5.14
CA ASN A 414 13.88 -11.99 -5.99
C ASN A 414 14.45 -13.30 -6.56
N LYS A 415 14.20 -13.57 -7.82
CA LYS A 415 15.00 -14.57 -8.55
C LYS A 415 16.31 -13.88 -8.94
N ILE A 416 17.45 -14.49 -8.63
CA ILE A 416 18.83 -13.98 -8.80
C ILE A 416 19.12 -13.48 -10.24
N SER A 417 18.30 -13.82 -11.20
CA SER A 417 18.43 -13.49 -12.63
C SER A 417 17.22 -12.77 -13.23
N SER A 418 16.26 -12.28 -12.44
CA SER A 418 15.02 -11.79 -13.03
C SER A 418 15.09 -10.30 -13.37
N GLU A 419 14.89 -9.99 -14.63
CA GLU A 419 14.59 -8.70 -15.24
C GLU A 419 13.45 -7.94 -14.56
N PHE A 420 12.72 -8.60 -13.61
CA PHE A 420 11.57 -8.10 -12.89
C PHE A 420 11.86 -6.81 -12.09
N PHE A 421 13.10 -6.64 -11.62
CA PHE A 421 13.48 -5.56 -10.72
C PHE A 421 14.67 -4.72 -11.19
N GLN A 422 15.38 -5.15 -12.24
CA GLN A 422 16.61 -4.50 -12.70
C GLN A 422 16.41 -3.50 -13.85
N ASN A 423 15.32 -3.61 -14.61
CA ASN A 423 15.03 -2.66 -15.67
C ASN A 423 14.25 -1.46 -15.10
N ASP A 424 14.56 -0.24 -15.54
CA ASP A 424 13.87 1.02 -15.20
C ASP A 424 12.34 0.97 -15.38
N GLU A 425 11.84 -0.03 -16.10
CA GLU A 425 10.42 -0.28 -16.38
C GLU A 425 9.74 -1.23 -15.36
N GLY A 426 10.45 -1.72 -14.33
CA GLY A 426 9.94 -2.69 -13.37
C GLY A 426 8.92 -2.15 -12.37
N ILE A 427 8.38 -3.04 -11.52
CA ILE A 427 7.41 -2.72 -10.46
C ILE A 427 7.99 -1.73 -9.44
N SER A 428 9.32 -1.73 -9.24
CA SER A 428 10.01 -0.82 -8.34
C SER A 428 9.79 0.67 -8.66
N SER A 429 9.54 1.02 -9.92
CA SER A 429 9.24 2.39 -10.34
C SER A 429 7.86 2.87 -9.88
N LEU A 430 6.91 1.97 -9.68
CA LEU A 430 5.52 2.25 -9.32
C LEU A 430 5.33 2.53 -7.83
N VAL A 431 6.19 1.97 -6.97
CA VAL A 431 6.03 2.03 -5.52
C VAL A 431 6.70 3.26 -4.92
N ASP A 432 6.19 3.72 -3.76
CA ASP A 432 6.72 4.88 -3.04
C ASP A 432 7.92 4.51 -2.16
N ALA A 433 7.90 3.32 -1.55
CA ALA A 433 9.01 2.80 -0.76
C ALA A 433 9.40 1.40 -1.21
N TRP A 434 10.70 1.12 -1.22
CA TRP A 434 11.24 -0.19 -1.55
C TRP A 434 12.30 -0.62 -0.54
N ILE A 435 12.05 -1.76 0.08
CA ILE A 435 12.93 -2.42 1.04
C ILE A 435 13.46 -3.70 0.40
N SER A 436 14.75 -3.95 0.50
CA SER A 436 15.38 -5.18 0.05
C SER A 436 15.92 -5.97 1.23
N VAL A 437 15.58 -7.25 1.29
CA VAL A 437 16.12 -8.19 2.27
C VAL A 437 16.96 -9.22 1.52
N ARG A 438 18.20 -9.41 1.97
CA ARG A 438 19.16 -10.36 1.34
C ARG A 438 19.81 -11.23 2.38
N ASP A 439 20.16 -12.44 1.96
CA ASP A 439 21.06 -13.29 2.71
C ASP A 439 22.51 -12.95 2.33
N ILE A 440 23.38 -12.87 3.32
CA ILE A 440 24.83 -12.76 3.15
C ILE A 440 25.45 -13.97 3.82
N GLU A 441 26.25 -14.71 3.08
CA GLU A 441 27.05 -15.83 3.60
C GLU A 441 28.45 -15.32 3.90
N SER A 442 28.85 -15.40 5.16
CA SER A 442 30.18 -15.02 5.63
C SER A 442 30.59 -15.93 6.78
N ASN A 443 31.86 -16.39 6.78
CA ASN A 443 32.46 -17.21 7.85
C ASN A 443 31.64 -18.46 8.20
N GLY A 444 31.00 -19.09 7.22
CA GLY A 444 30.17 -20.29 7.43
C GLY A 444 28.77 -20.01 8.03
N GLU A 445 28.40 -18.75 8.21
CA GLU A 445 27.08 -18.35 8.65
C GLU A 445 26.30 -17.70 7.52
N ARG A 446 24.96 -17.90 7.53
CA ARG A 446 24.03 -17.23 6.63
C ARG A 446 23.19 -16.24 7.43
N ASN A 447 23.53 -14.97 7.31
CA ASN A 447 22.89 -13.87 8.02
C ASN A 447 22.02 -13.05 7.06
N ARG A 448 20.94 -12.48 7.57
CA ARG A 448 20.02 -11.63 6.80
C ARG A 448 20.37 -10.18 6.98
N VAL A 449 20.33 -9.42 5.88
CA VAL A 449 20.50 -7.98 5.92
C VAL A 449 19.32 -7.31 5.24
N LEU A 450 18.97 -6.11 5.73
CA LEU A 450 17.93 -5.27 5.20
C LEU A 450 18.48 -3.88 4.92
N TYR A 451 18.04 -3.31 3.81
CA TYR A 451 18.32 -1.90 3.47
C TYR A 451 17.18 -1.29 2.67
N THR A 452 17.05 0.03 2.77
CA THR A 452 16.04 0.80 2.04
C THR A 452 16.63 1.22 0.69
N MET A 453 16.02 0.72 -0.39
CA MET A 453 16.41 1.07 -1.76
C MET A 453 15.86 2.42 -2.20
N LYS A 454 14.64 2.75 -1.74
CA LYS A 454 13.88 3.91 -2.17
C LYS A 454 12.87 4.31 -1.11
N SER A 455 12.69 5.62 -0.93
CA SER A 455 11.58 6.18 -0.15
C SER A 455 11.23 7.56 -0.70
N ARG A 456 10.11 7.66 -1.43
CA ARG A 456 9.67 8.93 -2.04
C ARG A 456 9.20 9.90 -0.96
N GLY A 457 9.64 11.16 -1.08
CA GLY A 457 9.21 12.23 -0.18
C GLY A 457 9.75 12.15 1.25
N MET A 458 10.65 11.20 1.55
CA MET A 458 11.29 11.06 2.85
C MET A 458 12.79 10.82 2.70
N GLN A 459 13.58 11.41 3.60
CA GLN A 459 14.97 10.97 3.79
C GLN A 459 14.94 9.53 4.34
N HIS A 460 15.90 8.74 3.97
CA HIS A 460 16.06 7.39 4.49
C HIS A 460 17.54 7.04 4.64
N SER A 461 17.84 6.13 5.54
CA SER A 461 19.19 5.60 5.70
C SER A 461 19.52 4.67 4.53
N SER A 462 20.64 4.88 3.88
CA SER A 462 21.20 3.97 2.87
C SER A 462 22.05 2.85 3.48
N GLN A 463 22.18 2.84 4.81
CA GLN A 463 23.00 1.84 5.51
C GLN A 463 22.31 0.49 5.52
N VAL A 464 23.12 -0.55 5.34
CA VAL A 464 22.71 -1.94 5.54
C VAL A 464 22.57 -2.21 7.04
N ARG A 465 21.54 -2.95 7.43
CA ARG A 465 21.29 -3.41 8.79
C ARG A 465 21.16 -4.92 8.82
N GLU A 466 21.69 -5.55 9.84
CA GLU A 466 21.46 -6.96 10.08
C GLU A 466 20.01 -7.18 10.52
N PHE A 467 19.29 -8.11 9.86
CA PHE A 467 17.89 -8.41 10.11
C PHE A 467 17.74 -9.68 10.92
N VAL A 468 17.41 -9.54 12.20
CA VAL A 468 17.32 -10.64 13.15
C VAL A 468 15.86 -10.93 13.50
N ILE A 469 15.51 -12.22 13.42
CA ILE A 469 14.19 -12.73 13.82
C ILE A 469 14.37 -13.43 15.18
N THR A 470 13.73 -12.90 16.22
CA THR A 470 13.84 -13.41 17.59
C THR A 470 12.46 -13.80 18.13
N LYS A 471 12.43 -14.46 19.29
CA LYS A 471 11.19 -14.73 20.02
C LYS A 471 10.49 -13.44 20.52
N ALA A 472 11.21 -12.33 20.57
CA ALA A 472 10.68 -11.01 20.93
C ALA A 472 10.24 -10.18 19.72
N GLY A 473 10.25 -10.75 18.52
CA GLY A 473 9.88 -10.09 17.27
C GLY A 473 11.06 -9.85 16.33
N LEU A 474 10.86 -8.89 15.43
CA LEU A 474 11.81 -8.50 14.39
C LEU A 474 12.66 -7.31 14.85
N GLN A 475 13.96 -7.39 14.62
CA GLN A 475 14.90 -6.33 14.98
C GLN A 475 15.88 -6.07 13.85
N LEU A 476 16.30 -4.82 13.69
CA LEU A 476 17.43 -4.44 12.87
C LEU A 476 18.58 -4.01 13.78
N VAL A 477 19.74 -4.57 13.55
CA VAL A 477 20.95 -4.33 14.33
C VAL A 477 21.99 -3.68 13.42
N ASP A 478 22.79 -2.78 13.98
CA ASP A 478 23.85 -2.13 13.24
C ASP A 478 24.92 -3.15 12.82
N VAL A 479 25.34 -3.05 11.58
CA VAL A 479 26.47 -3.84 11.07
C VAL A 479 27.78 -3.13 11.41
N TYR A 480 28.85 -3.88 11.61
CA TYR A 480 30.19 -3.32 11.77
C TYR A 480 30.88 -3.22 10.39
N LEU A 481 31.52 -2.09 10.12
CA LEU A 481 32.29 -1.87 8.91
C LEU A 481 33.78 -2.06 9.23
N GLY A 482 34.29 -3.25 8.97
CA GLY A 482 35.71 -3.57 9.13
C GLY A 482 36.51 -3.35 7.84
N PRO A 483 37.84 -3.50 7.89
CA PRO A 483 38.73 -3.40 6.72
C PRO A 483 38.39 -4.39 5.61
N GLU A 484 37.80 -5.54 5.97
CA GLU A 484 37.42 -6.62 5.05
C GLU A 484 35.96 -6.48 4.57
N GLY A 485 35.23 -5.42 4.95
CA GLY A 485 33.85 -5.18 4.58
C GLY A 485 32.86 -5.20 5.74
N ILE A 486 31.64 -5.65 5.47
CA ILE A 486 30.53 -5.67 6.44
C ILE A 486 30.66 -6.92 7.32
N LEU A 487 30.82 -6.74 8.63
CA LEU A 487 30.79 -7.82 9.62
C LEU A 487 29.38 -7.92 10.24
N ILE A 488 28.84 -9.14 10.26
CA ILE A 488 27.50 -9.49 10.77
C ILE A 488 27.58 -10.79 11.57
N GLY A 489 26.56 -11.06 12.40
CA GLY A 489 26.49 -12.29 13.20
C GLY A 489 27.65 -12.44 14.18
N SER A 490 28.17 -13.64 14.31
CA SER A 490 29.28 -13.98 15.23
C SER A 490 30.57 -13.21 14.92
N ALA A 491 30.84 -12.88 13.66
CA ALA A 491 32.01 -12.06 13.28
C ALA A 491 31.94 -10.65 13.86
N ARG A 492 30.77 -10.03 13.89
CA ARG A 492 30.54 -8.72 14.54
C ARG A 492 30.76 -8.83 16.06
N GLU A 493 30.17 -9.86 16.70
CA GLU A 493 30.29 -10.06 18.14
C GLU A 493 31.73 -10.31 18.56
N SER A 494 32.45 -11.14 17.81
CA SER A 494 33.89 -11.37 18.03
C SER A 494 34.69 -10.08 17.94
N HIS A 495 34.45 -9.27 16.88
CA HIS A 495 35.18 -8.02 16.71
C HIS A 495 34.85 -6.99 17.81
N GLN A 496 33.62 -6.92 18.27
CA GLN A 496 33.24 -6.06 19.39
C GLN A 496 33.94 -6.48 20.70
N LEU A 497 34.07 -7.81 20.95
CA LEU A 497 34.83 -8.33 22.08
C LEU A 497 36.31 -7.99 21.98
N ASP A 498 36.89 -8.10 20.78
CA ASP A 498 38.30 -7.75 20.53
C ASP A 498 38.57 -6.25 20.72
N GLU A 499 37.63 -5.37 20.31
CA GLU A 499 37.73 -3.93 20.57
C GLU A 499 37.68 -3.58 22.05
N VAL A 500 36.72 -4.15 22.80
CA VAL A 500 36.60 -3.95 24.25
C VAL A 500 37.86 -4.44 24.97
N THR A 501 38.33 -5.65 24.61
CA THR A 501 39.55 -6.20 25.16
C THR A 501 40.77 -5.32 24.81
N GLY A 502 40.84 -4.82 23.58
CA GLY A 502 41.87 -3.91 23.11
C GLY A 502 41.86 -2.56 23.85
N GLU A 503 40.68 -2.00 24.15
CA GLU A 503 40.57 -0.79 24.95
C GLU A 503 40.97 -1.01 26.41
N GLU A 504 40.57 -2.13 27.01
CA GLU A 504 41.01 -2.49 28.38
C GLU A 504 42.54 -2.65 28.46
N LEU A 505 43.13 -3.31 27.48
CA LEU A 505 44.61 -3.46 27.39
C LEU A 505 45.31 -2.08 27.22
N ARG A 506 44.78 -1.18 26.42
CA ARG A 506 45.32 0.16 26.26
C ARG A 506 45.21 0.97 27.56
N ASN A 507 44.07 0.92 28.21
CA ASN A 507 43.84 1.59 29.50
C ASN A 507 44.77 1.04 30.58
N PHE A 508 44.98 -0.28 30.60
CA PHE A 508 45.93 -0.90 31.51
C PHE A 508 47.37 -0.47 31.22
N ALA A 509 47.76 -0.45 29.95
CA ALA A 509 49.13 -0.03 29.53
C ALA A 509 49.34 1.47 29.87
N GLU A 510 48.34 2.33 29.68
CA GLU A 510 48.40 3.75 30.03
C GLU A 510 48.49 3.98 31.54
N SER A 511 47.69 3.24 32.31
CA SER A 511 47.77 3.25 33.79
C SER A 511 49.12 2.83 34.29
N ARG A 512 49.71 1.77 33.72
CA ARG A 512 51.06 1.30 34.04
C ARG A 512 52.12 2.34 33.71
N ARG A 513 52.01 3.01 32.55
CA ARG A 513 52.92 4.09 32.13
C ARG A 513 52.85 5.29 33.06
N ASN A 514 51.65 5.68 33.45
CA ASN A 514 51.41 6.78 34.39
C ASN A 514 52.02 6.49 35.77
N LEU A 515 51.85 5.24 36.26
CA LEU A 515 52.47 4.80 37.51
C LEU A 515 53.99 4.82 37.46
N GLU A 516 54.59 4.44 36.34
CA GLU A 516 56.03 4.51 36.12
C GLU A 516 56.54 5.95 36.06
N ILE A 517 55.81 6.83 35.40
CA ILE A 517 56.13 8.27 35.38
C ILE A 517 56.02 8.87 36.81
N GLN A 518 55.00 8.51 37.56
CA GLN A 518 54.86 8.97 38.94
C GLN A 518 55.99 8.49 39.82
N ARG A 519 56.42 7.23 39.71
CA ARG A 519 57.60 6.69 40.43
C ARG A 519 58.85 7.42 40.07
N LYS A 520 59.11 7.66 38.78
CA LYS A 520 60.27 8.44 38.31
C LYS A 520 60.25 9.89 38.84
N ARG A 521 59.06 10.49 38.88
CA ARG A 521 58.87 11.85 39.40
C ARG A 521 59.22 11.93 40.92
N THR A 522 58.70 10.98 41.70
CA THR A 522 58.97 10.90 43.14
C THR A 522 60.46 10.70 43.42
N VAL A 523 61.15 9.84 42.63
CA VAL A 523 62.60 9.64 42.76
C VAL A 523 63.35 10.91 42.39
N MET A 524 62.94 11.61 41.35
CA MET A 524 63.54 12.89 40.96
C MET A 524 63.29 13.99 42.02
N GLU A 525 62.11 14.10 42.54
CA GLU A 525 61.77 15.04 43.61
C GLU A 525 62.60 14.79 44.88
N SER A 526 62.80 13.51 45.27
CA SER A 526 63.67 13.17 46.40
C SER A 526 65.13 13.51 46.11
N LYS A 527 65.59 13.33 44.86
CA LYS A 527 66.95 13.68 44.49
C LYS A 527 67.18 15.19 44.43
N ILE A 528 66.19 15.95 44.01
CA ILE A 528 66.21 17.42 44.05
C ILE A 528 66.26 17.92 45.49
N ALA A 529 65.45 17.34 46.41
CA ALA A 529 65.50 17.71 47.82
C ALA A 529 66.84 17.44 48.45
N SER A 530 67.46 16.28 48.18
CA SER A 530 68.80 15.95 48.68
C SER A 530 69.89 16.91 48.16
N LEU A 531 69.82 17.28 46.87
CA LEU A 531 70.73 18.26 46.27
C LEU A 531 70.54 19.66 46.82
N GLN A 532 69.31 20.04 47.15
CA GLN A 532 69.02 21.32 47.80
C GLN A 532 69.60 21.35 49.23
N GLU A 533 69.50 20.28 49.96
CA GLU A 533 70.08 20.13 51.29
C GLU A 533 71.63 20.21 51.24
N GLU A 534 72.24 19.54 50.28
CA GLU A 534 73.70 19.64 50.04
C GLU A 534 74.12 21.07 49.66
N PHE A 535 73.31 21.72 48.79
CA PHE A 535 73.57 23.10 48.38
C PHE A 535 73.48 24.07 49.58
N GLU A 536 72.45 23.98 50.42
CA GLU A 536 72.35 24.81 51.61
C GLU A 536 73.49 24.54 52.60
N SER A 537 73.88 23.24 52.78
CA SER A 537 75.06 22.89 53.60
C SER A 537 76.36 23.50 53.07
N LEU A 538 76.60 23.48 51.75
CA LEU A 538 77.73 24.11 51.10
C LEU A 538 77.72 25.64 51.23
N LYS A 539 76.57 26.24 51.09
CA LYS A 539 76.37 27.69 51.27
C LYS A 539 76.67 28.13 52.71
N ASP A 540 76.21 27.37 53.67
CA ASP A 540 76.56 27.62 55.09
C ASP A 540 78.05 27.47 55.36
N LYS A 541 78.67 26.44 54.76
CA LYS A 541 80.15 26.31 54.87
C LYS A 541 80.91 27.50 54.24
N LEU A 542 80.39 27.95 53.07
CA LEU A 542 80.99 29.12 52.39
C LEU A 542 80.80 30.37 53.19
N SER A 543 79.60 30.57 53.75
CA SER A 543 79.34 31.73 54.63
C SER A 543 80.19 31.75 55.87
N ARG A 544 80.41 30.59 56.54
CA ARG A 544 81.31 30.47 57.65
C ARG A 544 82.79 30.79 57.24
N ALA A 545 83.22 30.22 56.11
CA ALA A 545 84.55 30.50 55.62
C ALA A 545 84.77 32.04 55.26
N GLN A 546 83.72 32.67 54.69
CA GLN A 546 83.71 34.10 54.48
C GLN A 546 83.77 34.91 55.77
N GLN A 547 82.99 34.52 56.78
CA GLN A 547 83.00 35.13 58.09
C GLN A 547 84.39 34.97 58.78
N GLU A 548 85.02 33.80 58.66
CA GLU A 548 86.36 33.56 59.15
C GLU A 548 87.42 34.40 58.41
N ASP A 549 87.28 34.57 57.10
CA ASP A 549 88.20 35.45 56.30
C ASP A 549 88.01 36.91 56.61
N ASP A 550 86.73 37.32 56.82
CA ASP A 550 86.44 38.70 57.20
C ASP A 550 86.94 38.97 58.63
N LEU A 551 86.82 38.07 59.58
CA LEU A 551 87.34 38.14 60.92
C LEU A 551 88.88 38.18 60.87
N LYS A 552 89.54 37.35 60.05
CA LYS A 552 91.01 37.44 59.81
C LYS A 552 91.43 38.79 59.26
N LYS A 553 90.70 39.36 58.29
CA LYS A 553 90.95 40.68 57.76
C LYS A 553 90.77 41.78 58.79
N GLU A 554 89.71 41.71 59.63
CA GLU A 554 89.48 42.59 60.73
C GLU A 554 90.66 42.56 61.77
N ILE A 555 91.10 41.36 62.13
CA ILE A 555 92.23 41.17 63.03
C ILE A 555 93.52 41.73 62.41
N ILE A 556 93.76 41.48 61.11
CA ILE A 556 94.90 42.00 60.42
C ILE A 556 94.84 43.55 60.30
N THR A 557 93.59 44.07 60.05
CA THR A 557 93.42 45.57 59.96
C THR A 557 93.63 46.17 61.35
N ARG A 558 93.08 45.57 62.37
CA ARG A 558 93.27 46.04 63.78
C ARG A 558 94.71 45.95 64.23
N ASN A 559 95.40 44.88 63.87
CA ASN A 559 96.84 44.79 64.13
C ASN A 559 97.69 45.81 63.32
N ARG A 560 97.26 46.17 62.08
CA ARG A 560 97.85 47.25 61.30
C ARG A 560 97.55 48.58 61.87
N GLU A 561 96.36 48.86 62.35
CA GLU A 561 95.98 50.09 63.01
C GLU A 561 96.74 50.28 64.29
N GLU A 562 96.93 49.26 65.08
CA GLU A 562 97.76 49.29 66.30
C GLU A 562 99.25 49.52 65.97
N LEU A 563 99.76 48.97 64.90
CA LEU A 563 101.12 49.23 64.43
C LEU A 563 101.29 50.62 63.79
N THR A 564 100.19 51.12 63.18
CA THR A 564 100.21 52.49 62.57
C THR A 564 100.06 53.55 63.64
N ASN A 565 99.28 53.34 64.68
CA ASN A 565 99.16 54.22 65.85
C ASN A 565 100.44 54.25 66.68
N LYS A 566 101.30 53.21 66.63
CA LYS A 566 102.65 53.23 67.26
C LYS A 566 103.73 53.96 66.39
N ARG A 567 103.44 54.28 65.15
CA ARG A 567 104.36 54.88 64.22
C ARG A 567 104.04 56.31 63.77
N ASN A 568 102.84 56.83 64.11
CA ASN A 568 102.48 58.22 63.69
C ASN A 568 102.36 59.18 64.89
N VAL A 569 103.46 59.51 65.43
CA VAL A 569 103.72 60.83 65.93
C VAL A 569 104.52 61.52 64.79
N SER A 570 103.89 62.37 64.14
CA SER A 570 104.36 63.47 63.29
C SER A 570 103.79 63.52 61.88
N ASN A 571 103.22 64.68 61.64
CA ASN A 571 103.01 65.43 60.36
C ASN A 571 101.84 64.90 59.50
N GLY A 572 100.81 65.56 59.42
CA GLY A 572 100.57 66.92 58.99
C GLY A 572 100.11 67.03 57.55
N SER A 573 98.97 67.54 57.41
CA SER A 573 98.50 68.37 56.26
C SER A 573 98.15 67.71 54.91
N GLU A 574 96.98 67.98 54.59
CA GLU A 574 96.45 68.68 53.39
C GLU A 574 95.89 67.83 52.20
N ARG A 575 94.62 68.10 51.97
CA ARG A 575 93.93 68.44 50.71
C ARG A 575 93.72 67.28 49.67
N SER A 576 92.60 67.06 49.24
CA SER A 576 91.40 67.67 48.68
C SER A 576 90.99 66.91 47.37
N ALA A 577 89.73 66.69 47.28
CA ALA A 577 88.95 66.86 46.07
C ALA A 577 89.08 65.81 44.95
N GLY A 578 87.92 65.30 44.64
CA GLY A 578 87.52 65.29 43.26
C GLY A 578 86.80 64.12 42.70
N ARG A 579 85.50 64.21 42.76
CA ARG A 579 84.58 64.00 41.64
C ARG A 579 84.61 62.71 40.79
N ASN A 580 83.47 62.06 40.90
CA ASN A 580 82.51 61.82 39.82
C ASN A 580 82.69 60.65 38.87
N LYS A 581 81.57 59.89 38.85
CA LYS A 581 80.79 59.39 37.68
C LYS A 581 81.40 58.26 36.85
N LYS A 582 80.79 57.13 36.81
CA LYS A 582 79.65 56.75 36.02
C LYS A 582 79.19 55.34 36.48
#